data_575515bebb1979c2b2e256af168167bc
#
_entry.id   575515bebb1979c2b2e256af168167bc
#
_cell.length_a   1.000
_cell.length_b   1.000
_cell.length_c   1.000
_cell.angle_alpha   90.00
_cell.angle_beta   90.00
_cell.angle_gamma   90.00
#
_symmetry.space_group_name_H-M   'P 1'
#
loop_
_entity.id
_entity.type
_entity.pdbx_description
1 polymer ?
#
loop_
_entity_poly.entity_id
_entity_poly.type
_entity_poly.pdbx_seq_one_letter_code
_entity_poly.pdbx_strand_id
1 'polypeptide(L)'
;MSILAEQVPEMEVYSIDEAFLNLEGIRDIQSLGTDIINKVIRGTGIPVSLGIAPTQTLAKVANKFAKKYPAYNRLCIIDTEEKRTKALQLTEIGDIWGIGHRQVAKLEKQGVKTAYDFTELPESWVRKNMTVVGERTWKELQGISCIDMETTPPAKKQICTSRSFGKMVEDIDTMSEAIATHASTCAKKLRQQKSYAMSLMAFIHTNNFRKDSPQYWRNTVIHLPIPTNDTLEIVHYALAGLKTIFMQGYQYKKTGVIITEITDSTQLGLFDSVDREKRERLQQTIDKINGKHSRLVKLAIQGTGRNWKLKQKQLSGHYTTDINQIISINCTCLLYTSDAADDT
;
A
#
# COMPACT_ATOMS: atom_id res chain seq x y z
N MET A 1 5.91 -11.80 7.38
CA MET A 1 7.20 -11.39 6.79
C MET A 1 8.39 -11.97 7.53
N SER A 2 8.52 -11.88 8.89
CA SER A 2 9.66 -12.46 9.63
C SER A 2 9.91 -13.94 9.31
N ILE A 3 8.85 -14.76 9.32
CA ILE A 3 8.97 -16.20 8.96
C ILE A 3 9.54 -16.40 7.55
N LEU A 4 9.22 -15.53 6.59
CA LEU A 4 9.74 -15.62 5.23
C LEU A 4 11.22 -15.22 5.17
N ALA A 5 11.60 -14.15 5.87
CA ALA A 5 12.97 -13.65 5.91
C ALA A 5 13.97 -14.67 6.50
N GLU A 6 13.50 -15.58 7.36
CA GLU A 6 14.32 -16.67 7.92
C GLU A 6 14.57 -17.83 6.95
N GLN A 7 13.87 -17.89 5.81
CA GLN A 7 13.94 -19.02 4.89
C GLN A 7 14.86 -18.76 3.69
N VAL A 8 15.18 -17.50 3.40
CA VAL A 8 15.93 -17.10 2.20
C VAL A 8 16.94 -16.01 2.54
N PRO A 9 18.07 -15.92 1.81
CA PRO A 9 19.07 -14.87 2.05
C PRO A 9 18.57 -13.47 1.69
N GLU A 10 17.70 -13.35 0.68
CA GLU A 10 17.20 -12.08 0.20
C GLU A 10 15.68 -12.11 0.03
N MET A 11 15.03 -11.05 0.52
CA MET A 11 13.59 -10.86 0.44
C MET A 11 13.24 -9.39 0.15
N GLU A 12 12.35 -9.17 -0.80
CA GLU A 12 11.70 -7.89 -1.02
C GLU A 12 10.28 -7.93 -0.47
N VAL A 13 9.95 -7.01 0.44
CA VAL A 13 8.58 -6.82 0.91
C VAL A 13 7.84 -5.91 -0.06
N TYR A 14 7.13 -6.50 -1.01
CA TYR A 14 6.41 -5.77 -2.07
C TYR A 14 5.15 -5.05 -1.55
N SER A 15 4.38 -5.73 -0.69
CA SER A 15 3.18 -5.14 -0.05
C SER A 15 2.98 -5.68 1.38
N ILE A 16 1.86 -5.35 2.01
CA ILE A 16 1.51 -5.86 3.34
C ILE A 16 1.33 -7.38 3.37
N ASP A 17 0.96 -7.98 2.22
CA ASP A 17 0.57 -9.38 2.06
C ASP A 17 1.35 -10.12 0.97
N GLU A 18 2.31 -9.46 0.29
CA GLU A 18 3.13 -10.04 -0.77
C GLU A 18 4.61 -9.75 -0.56
N ALA A 19 5.45 -10.75 -0.83
CA ALA A 19 6.90 -10.61 -0.86
C ALA A 19 7.49 -11.42 -2.01
N PHE A 20 8.62 -10.96 -2.57
CA PHE A 20 9.48 -11.74 -3.45
C PHE A 20 10.63 -12.34 -2.65
N LEU A 21 10.97 -13.56 -2.95
CA LEU A 21 12.03 -14.33 -2.30
C LEU A 21 13.05 -14.73 -3.36
N ASN A 22 14.33 -14.47 -3.12
CA ASN A 22 15.40 -14.97 -3.97
C ASN A 22 15.69 -16.43 -3.62
N LEU A 23 15.51 -17.32 -4.59
CA LEU A 23 15.73 -18.74 -4.47
C LEU A 23 16.97 -19.20 -5.25
N GLU A 24 17.81 -18.28 -5.70
CA GLU A 24 19.03 -18.60 -6.43
C GLU A 24 19.98 -19.46 -5.57
N GLY A 25 20.55 -20.50 -6.18
CA GLY A 25 21.44 -21.45 -5.50
C GLY A 25 20.75 -22.54 -4.67
N ILE A 26 19.43 -22.53 -4.56
CA ILE A 26 18.68 -23.56 -3.81
C ILE A 26 18.36 -24.75 -4.73
N ARG A 27 18.80 -25.95 -4.31
CA ARG A 27 18.67 -27.15 -5.12
C ARG A 27 17.26 -27.72 -5.15
N ASP A 28 16.58 -27.78 -4.02
CA ASP A 28 15.23 -28.34 -3.89
C ASP A 28 14.21 -27.25 -3.60
N ILE A 29 13.84 -26.54 -4.67
CA ILE A 29 12.88 -25.42 -4.60
C ILE A 29 11.46 -25.89 -4.28
N GLN A 30 11.11 -27.15 -4.61
CA GLN A 30 9.79 -27.70 -4.35
C GLN A 30 9.58 -28.01 -2.87
N SER A 31 10.55 -28.68 -2.24
CA SER A 31 10.53 -28.96 -0.82
C SER A 31 10.52 -27.67 -0.02
N LEU A 32 11.44 -26.73 -0.32
CA LEU A 32 11.48 -25.43 0.34
C LEU A 32 10.17 -24.66 0.19
N GLY A 33 9.57 -24.63 -1.02
CA GLY A 33 8.31 -23.95 -1.25
C GLY A 33 7.17 -24.51 -0.39
N THR A 34 7.09 -25.83 -0.28
CA THR A 34 6.12 -26.52 0.57
C THR A 34 6.35 -26.21 2.04
N ASP A 35 7.60 -26.21 2.50
CA ASP A 35 7.98 -25.90 3.87
C ASP A 35 7.65 -24.46 4.24
N ILE A 36 7.91 -23.50 3.37
CA ILE A 36 7.56 -22.09 3.55
C ILE A 36 6.03 -21.95 3.75
N ILE A 37 5.23 -22.56 2.87
CA ILE A 37 3.77 -22.50 2.96
C ILE A 37 3.29 -23.07 4.31
N ASN A 38 3.80 -24.25 4.69
CA ASN A 38 3.43 -24.90 5.94
C ASN A 38 3.84 -24.10 7.18
N LYS A 39 5.05 -23.53 7.20
CA LYS A 39 5.56 -22.71 8.30
C LYS A 39 4.72 -21.44 8.47
N VAL A 40 4.38 -20.74 7.36
CA VAL A 40 3.56 -19.54 7.41
C VAL A 40 2.17 -19.85 7.92
N ILE A 41 1.51 -20.89 7.38
CA ILE A 41 0.16 -21.28 7.81
C ILE A 41 0.17 -21.70 9.27
N ARG A 42 1.13 -22.52 9.69
CA ARG A 42 1.22 -22.98 11.09
C ARG A 42 1.53 -21.82 12.04
N GLY A 43 2.41 -20.88 11.65
CA GLY A 43 2.83 -19.78 12.51
C GLY A 43 1.84 -18.61 12.57
N THR A 44 0.95 -18.45 11.58
CA THR A 44 0.06 -17.28 11.50
C THR A 44 -1.43 -17.63 11.37
N GLY A 45 -1.78 -18.85 11.02
CA GLY A 45 -3.13 -19.24 10.66
C GLY A 45 -3.61 -18.68 9.30
N ILE A 46 -2.77 -17.93 8.58
CA ILE A 46 -3.12 -17.27 7.31
C ILE A 46 -2.75 -18.20 6.15
N PRO A 47 -3.72 -18.58 5.30
CA PRO A 47 -3.43 -19.38 4.12
C PRO A 47 -2.67 -18.54 3.09
N VAL A 48 -1.54 -19.06 2.63
CA VAL A 48 -0.70 -18.45 1.60
C VAL A 48 -0.53 -19.37 0.40
N SER A 49 -0.16 -18.82 -0.74
CA SER A 49 0.26 -19.53 -1.94
C SER A 49 1.61 -19.01 -2.42
N LEU A 50 2.35 -19.84 -3.13
CA LEU A 50 3.68 -19.55 -3.64
C LEU A 50 3.75 -19.87 -5.14
N GLY A 51 4.25 -18.91 -5.91
CA GLY A 51 4.61 -19.09 -7.31
C GLY A 51 6.10 -18.97 -7.50
N ILE A 52 6.73 -19.92 -8.16
CA ILE A 52 8.17 -19.94 -8.44
C ILE A 52 8.38 -19.88 -9.95
N ALA A 53 9.22 -18.96 -10.40
CA ALA A 53 9.54 -18.77 -11.81
C ALA A 53 10.86 -18.00 -11.98
N PRO A 54 11.45 -17.97 -13.18
CA PRO A 54 12.71 -17.25 -13.43
C PRO A 54 12.64 -15.73 -13.26
N THR A 55 11.46 -15.12 -13.33
CA THR A 55 11.27 -13.68 -13.24
C THR A 55 10.14 -13.31 -12.28
N GLN A 56 10.15 -12.07 -11.76
CA GLN A 56 9.12 -11.60 -10.82
C GLN A 56 7.71 -11.64 -11.45
N THR A 57 7.58 -11.23 -12.71
CA THR A 57 6.28 -11.24 -13.41
C THR A 57 5.77 -12.67 -13.61
N LEU A 58 6.62 -13.60 -14.01
CA LEU A 58 6.24 -15.01 -14.13
C LEU A 58 5.94 -15.66 -12.78
N ALA A 59 6.66 -15.28 -11.71
CA ALA A 59 6.37 -15.76 -10.36
C ALA A 59 4.97 -15.34 -9.89
N LYS A 60 4.54 -14.11 -10.23
CA LYS A 60 3.15 -13.67 -9.97
C LYS A 60 2.12 -14.44 -10.80
N VAL A 61 2.43 -14.77 -12.06
CA VAL A 61 1.59 -15.65 -12.88
C VAL A 61 1.48 -17.02 -12.23
N ALA A 62 2.61 -17.64 -11.84
CA ALA A 62 2.64 -18.93 -11.15
C ALA A 62 1.83 -18.90 -9.85
N ASN A 63 1.98 -17.82 -9.04
CA ASN A 63 1.23 -17.67 -7.80
C ASN A 63 -0.28 -17.57 -8.03
N LYS A 64 -0.73 -16.93 -9.11
CA LYS A 64 -2.13 -16.90 -9.50
C LYS A 64 -2.67 -18.32 -9.77
N PHE A 65 -1.90 -19.16 -10.47
CA PHE A 65 -2.25 -20.56 -10.70
C PHE A 65 -2.29 -21.37 -9.40
N ALA A 66 -1.27 -21.22 -8.54
CA ALA A 66 -1.21 -21.85 -7.23
C ALA A 66 -2.43 -21.51 -6.35
N LYS A 67 -2.95 -20.29 -6.47
CA LYS A 67 -4.13 -19.80 -5.73
C LYS A 67 -5.44 -20.26 -6.35
N LYS A 68 -5.53 -20.29 -7.69
CA LYS A 68 -6.78 -20.58 -8.43
C LYS A 68 -7.09 -22.07 -8.52
N TYR A 69 -6.08 -22.91 -8.67
CA TYR A 69 -6.28 -24.35 -8.96
C TYR A 69 -5.82 -25.23 -7.79
N PRO A 70 -6.75 -25.96 -7.13
CA PRO A 70 -6.43 -26.82 -5.99
C PRO A 70 -5.38 -27.91 -6.29
N ALA A 71 -5.30 -28.36 -7.54
CA ALA A 71 -4.32 -29.35 -7.98
C ALA A 71 -2.85 -28.96 -7.73
N TYR A 72 -2.55 -27.67 -7.66
CA TYR A 72 -1.22 -27.16 -7.33
C TYR A 72 -0.91 -27.22 -5.82
N ASN A 73 -1.87 -27.51 -4.97
CA ASN A 73 -1.67 -27.54 -3.52
C ASN A 73 -0.95 -26.28 -3.01
N ARG A 74 -1.35 -25.09 -3.53
CA ARG A 74 -0.80 -23.75 -3.19
C ARG A 74 0.64 -23.48 -3.68
N LEU A 75 1.28 -24.39 -4.40
CA LEU A 75 2.62 -24.21 -4.96
C LEU A 75 2.59 -24.46 -6.47
N CYS A 76 2.95 -23.46 -7.26
CA CYS A 76 3.10 -23.61 -8.72
C CYS A 76 4.50 -23.20 -9.14
N ILE A 77 5.14 -24.03 -9.94
CA ILE A 77 6.52 -23.84 -10.45
C ILE A 77 6.48 -23.77 -11.97
N ILE A 78 6.95 -22.64 -12.51
CA ILE A 78 7.16 -22.41 -13.95
C ILE A 78 8.67 -22.39 -14.20
N ASP A 79 9.24 -23.55 -14.46
CA ASP A 79 10.68 -23.78 -14.61
C ASP A 79 11.07 -24.23 -16.02
N THR A 80 10.10 -24.53 -16.90
CA THR A 80 10.32 -24.95 -18.29
C THR A 80 9.57 -24.05 -19.28
N GLU A 81 10.08 -24.03 -20.51
CA GLU A 81 9.45 -23.31 -21.64
C GLU A 81 8.00 -23.76 -21.88
N GLU A 82 7.75 -25.06 -21.81
CA GLU A 82 6.41 -25.62 -22.01
C GLU A 82 5.42 -25.15 -20.95
N LYS A 83 5.85 -25.16 -19.67
CA LYS A 83 5.02 -24.66 -18.57
C LYS A 83 4.78 -23.16 -18.71
N ARG A 84 5.80 -22.38 -19.10
CA ARG A 84 5.68 -20.94 -19.35
C ARG A 84 4.65 -20.65 -20.44
N THR A 85 4.82 -21.26 -21.61
CA THR A 85 3.93 -21.08 -22.76
C THR A 85 2.49 -21.41 -22.38
N LYS A 86 2.27 -22.58 -21.76
CA LYS A 86 0.94 -22.98 -21.31
C LYS A 86 0.33 -21.99 -20.29
N ALA A 87 1.13 -21.53 -19.32
CA ALA A 87 0.67 -20.56 -18.34
C ALA A 87 0.29 -19.23 -19.00
N LEU A 88 1.09 -18.74 -19.96
CA LEU A 88 0.80 -17.49 -20.67
C LEU A 88 -0.45 -17.58 -21.55
N GLN A 89 -0.68 -18.72 -22.22
CA GLN A 89 -1.89 -18.97 -23.01
C GLN A 89 -3.16 -18.99 -22.16
N LEU A 90 -3.08 -19.44 -20.91
CA LEU A 90 -4.20 -19.51 -19.98
C LEU A 90 -4.39 -18.25 -19.14
N THR A 91 -3.49 -17.26 -19.28
CA THR A 91 -3.54 -16.01 -18.51
C THR A 91 -4.08 -14.89 -19.37
N GLU A 92 -5.20 -14.28 -18.96
CA GLU A 92 -5.75 -13.10 -19.62
C GLU A 92 -4.80 -11.90 -19.49
N ILE A 93 -4.74 -11.07 -20.52
CA ILE A 93 -3.84 -9.91 -20.55
C ILE A 93 -4.07 -8.93 -19.39
N GLY A 94 -5.31 -8.81 -18.94
CA GLY A 94 -5.69 -7.95 -17.81
C GLY A 94 -5.23 -8.45 -16.44
N ASP A 95 -4.78 -9.70 -16.37
CA ASP A 95 -4.29 -10.34 -15.16
C ASP A 95 -2.78 -10.22 -14.97
N ILE A 96 -2.09 -9.65 -15.95
CA ILE A 96 -0.63 -9.47 -15.92
C ILE A 96 -0.26 -8.28 -15.03
N TRP A 97 0.67 -8.53 -14.13
CA TRP A 97 1.23 -7.49 -13.27
C TRP A 97 1.85 -6.35 -14.10
N GLY A 98 1.45 -5.12 -13.77
CA GLY A 98 1.90 -3.92 -14.49
C GLY A 98 1.03 -3.53 -15.69
N ILE A 99 0.06 -4.35 -16.13
CA ILE A 99 -0.87 -4.03 -17.21
C ILE A 99 -2.21 -3.55 -16.64
N GLY A 100 -2.42 -2.24 -16.60
CA GLY A 100 -3.66 -1.63 -16.10
C GLY A 100 -4.78 -1.59 -17.15
N HIS A 101 -6.02 -1.37 -16.71
CA HIS A 101 -7.23 -1.40 -17.57
C HIS A 101 -7.15 -0.55 -18.85
N ARG A 102 -6.42 0.59 -18.81
CA ARG A 102 -6.22 1.44 -20.01
C ARG A 102 -5.31 0.77 -21.03
N GLN A 103 -4.31 0.04 -20.58
CA GLN A 103 -3.41 -0.73 -21.44
C GLN A 103 -4.09 -1.97 -21.98
N VAL A 104 -4.90 -2.65 -21.17
CA VAL A 104 -5.76 -3.76 -21.60
C VAL A 104 -6.63 -3.34 -22.79
N ALA A 105 -7.40 -2.26 -22.65
CA ALA A 105 -8.26 -1.77 -23.74
C ALA A 105 -7.49 -1.40 -25.02
N LYS A 106 -6.21 -1.01 -24.91
CA LYS A 106 -5.33 -0.73 -26.04
C LYS A 106 -4.82 -2.02 -26.71
N LEU A 107 -4.46 -3.01 -25.91
CA LEU A 107 -3.97 -4.31 -26.36
C LEU A 107 -5.10 -5.14 -27.02
N GLU A 108 -6.29 -5.14 -26.45
CA GLU A 108 -7.47 -5.80 -27.01
C GLU A 108 -7.84 -5.27 -28.41
N LYS A 109 -7.66 -3.96 -28.65
CA LYS A 109 -7.83 -3.37 -29.99
C LYS A 109 -6.82 -3.88 -31.02
N GLN A 110 -5.70 -4.43 -30.57
CA GLN A 110 -4.70 -5.09 -31.41
C GLN A 110 -4.91 -6.62 -31.51
N GLY A 111 -6.02 -7.12 -30.94
CA GLY A 111 -6.32 -8.55 -30.93
C GLY A 111 -5.62 -9.36 -29.82
N VAL A 112 -4.87 -8.71 -28.94
CA VAL A 112 -4.15 -9.33 -27.82
C VAL A 112 -5.12 -9.61 -26.68
N LYS A 113 -5.36 -10.88 -26.38
CA LYS A 113 -6.27 -11.34 -25.31
C LYS A 113 -5.54 -12.02 -24.17
N THR A 114 -4.48 -12.73 -24.48
CA THR A 114 -3.69 -13.51 -23.51
C THR A 114 -2.31 -12.92 -23.29
N ALA A 115 -1.66 -13.34 -22.21
CA ALA A 115 -0.27 -13.00 -21.97
C ALA A 115 0.65 -13.55 -23.07
N TYR A 116 0.31 -14.70 -23.64
CA TYR A 116 1.02 -15.26 -24.78
C TYR A 116 0.93 -14.35 -26.01
N ASP A 117 -0.26 -13.92 -26.40
CA ASP A 117 -0.42 -12.99 -27.53
C ASP A 117 0.40 -11.70 -27.33
N PHE A 118 0.53 -11.25 -26.07
CA PHE A 118 1.34 -10.08 -25.77
C PHE A 118 2.83 -10.34 -26.00
N THR A 119 3.35 -11.52 -25.69
CA THR A 119 4.76 -11.88 -25.95
C THR A 119 5.10 -12.01 -27.43
N GLU A 120 4.10 -12.25 -28.29
CA GLU A 120 4.27 -12.31 -29.75
C GLU A 120 4.34 -10.93 -30.42
N LEU A 121 4.04 -9.85 -29.69
CA LEU A 121 4.16 -8.49 -30.24
C LEU A 121 5.64 -8.10 -30.46
N PRO A 122 5.95 -7.34 -31.51
CA PRO A 122 7.29 -6.82 -31.73
C PRO A 122 7.74 -5.89 -30.57
N GLU A 123 8.96 -6.07 -30.07
CA GLU A 123 9.54 -5.24 -28.99
C GLU A 123 9.42 -3.75 -29.28
N SER A 124 9.68 -3.31 -30.56
CA SER A 124 9.55 -1.94 -30.99
C SER A 124 8.15 -1.37 -30.83
N TRP A 125 7.12 -2.20 -31.07
CA TRP A 125 5.74 -1.81 -30.86
C TRP A 125 5.43 -1.64 -29.38
N VAL A 126 5.85 -2.60 -28.55
CA VAL A 126 5.64 -2.57 -27.09
C VAL A 126 6.31 -1.33 -26.49
N ARG A 127 7.56 -1.08 -26.82
CA ARG A 127 8.30 0.09 -26.33
C ARG A 127 7.66 1.42 -26.71
N LYS A 128 7.24 1.56 -27.98
CA LYS A 128 6.55 2.76 -28.48
C LYS A 128 5.22 3.00 -27.80
N ASN A 129 4.45 1.96 -27.50
CA ASN A 129 3.08 2.05 -27.07
C ASN A 129 2.89 1.92 -25.55
N MET A 130 3.80 1.27 -24.85
CA MET A 130 3.69 0.96 -23.41
C MET A 130 4.89 1.46 -22.59
N THR A 131 5.82 2.17 -23.23
CA THR A 131 7.05 2.70 -22.61
C THR A 131 8.02 1.60 -22.13
N VAL A 132 9.10 1.99 -21.46
CA VAL A 132 10.08 1.07 -20.89
C VAL A 132 9.47 0.10 -19.85
N VAL A 133 8.41 0.52 -19.16
CA VAL A 133 7.75 -0.34 -18.17
C VAL A 133 7.04 -1.53 -18.85
N GLY A 134 6.31 -1.27 -19.93
CA GLY A 134 5.68 -2.33 -20.71
C GLY A 134 6.70 -3.26 -21.36
N GLU A 135 7.82 -2.72 -21.86
CA GLU A 135 8.92 -3.51 -22.42
C GLU A 135 9.55 -4.45 -21.38
N ARG A 136 9.77 -3.96 -20.15
CA ARG A 136 10.25 -4.82 -19.04
C ARG A 136 9.26 -5.95 -18.75
N THR A 137 7.97 -5.66 -18.61
CA THR A 137 6.94 -6.69 -18.42
C THR A 137 6.95 -7.71 -19.56
N TRP A 138 7.10 -7.27 -20.81
CA TRP A 138 7.17 -8.12 -21.99
C TRP A 138 8.39 -9.06 -21.94
N LYS A 139 9.59 -8.56 -21.59
CA LYS A 139 10.81 -9.36 -21.40
C LYS A 139 10.68 -10.34 -20.24
N GLU A 140 10.14 -9.89 -19.12
CA GLU A 140 9.89 -10.73 -17.93
C GLU A 140 9.01 -11.94 -18.25
N LEU A 141 7.96 -11.76 -19.06
CA LEU A 141 7.10 -12.87 -19.50
C LEU A 141 7.81 -13.86 -20.43
N GLN A 142 8.86 -13.43 -21.11
CA GLN A 142 9.71 -14.31 -21.92
C GLN A 142 10.81 -15.02 -21.10
N GLY A 143 10.86 -14.77 -19.78
CA GLY A 143 11.85 -15.37 -18.91
C GLY A 143 13.15 -14.57 -18.78
N ILE A 144 13.19 -13.34 -19.32
CA ILE A 144 14.36 -12.44 -19.22
C ILE A 144 14.15 -11.52 -18.02
N SER A 145 14.91 -11.72 -16.95
CA SER A 145 14.84 -10.88 -15.75
C SER A 145 15.28 -9.44 -16.04
N CYS A 146 14.41 -8.48 -15.75
CA CYS A 146 14.61 -7.05 -16.00
C CYS A 146 14.25 -6.17 -14.79
N ILE A 147 13.78 -6.78 -13.72
CA ILE A 147 13.36 -6.11 -12.49
C ILE A 147 14.23 -6.63 -11.37
N ASP A 148 15.07 -5.77 -10.83
CA ASP A 148 15.92 -6.10 -9.69
C ASP A 148 15.10 -6.13 -8.40
N MET A 149 15.49 -6.96 -7.45
CA MET A 149 14.89 -7.00 -6.12
C MET A 149 15.28 -5.75 -5.29
N GLU A 150 14.28 -5.05 -4.76
CA GLU A 150 14.48 -3.92 -3.85
C GLU A 150 14.50 -4.42 -2.39
N THR A 151 15.68 -4.79 -1.88
CA THR A 151 15.85 -5.23 -0.48
C THR A 151 15.73 -4.07 0.52
N THR A 152 16.03 -2.85 0.10
CA THR A 152 15.91 -1.62 0.90
C THR A 152 14.96 -0.65 0.22
N PRO A 153 13.76 -0.38 0.81
CA PRO A 153 12.81 0.54 0.20
C PRO A 153 13.41 1.95 0.03
N PRO A 154 13.31 2.54 -1.17
CA PRO A 154 13.79 3.90 -1.40
C PRO A 154 13.00 4.93 -0.58
N ALA A 155 13.60 6.10 -0.35
CA ALA A 155 12.90 7.21 0.28
C ALA A 155 11.65 7.60 -0.51
N LYS A 156 10.57 7.88 0.21
CA LYS A 156 9.29 8.25 -0.43
C LYS A 156 9.43 9.57 -1.17
N LYS A 157 9.14 9.58 -2.45
CA LYS A 157 9.11 10.78 -3.29
C LYS A 157 7.86 11.64 -3.05
N GLN A 158 6.79 11.03 -2.54
CA GLN A 158 5.55 11.70 -2.18
C GLN A 158 4.94 11.06 -0.93
N ILE A 159 4.26 11.85 -0.11
CA ILE A 159 3.59 11.38 1.10
C ILE A 159 2.12 11.78 1.04
N CYS A 160 1.23 10.81 0.91
CA CYS A 160 -0.21 11.01 0.93
C CYS A 160 -0.81 10.58 2.27
N THR A 161 -1.70 11.40 2.81
CA THR A 161 -2.59 11.03 3.90
C THR A 161 -4.01 11.48 3.57
N SER A 162 -4.93 10.53 3.49
CA SER A 162 -6.33 10.77 3.18
C SER A 162 -7.23 9.75 3.84
N ARG A 163 -8.51 10.09 4.03
CA ARG A 163 -9.54 9.14 4.49
C ARG A 163 -10.88 9.51 3.87
N SER A 164 -11.67 8.48 3.59
CA SER A 164 -13.10 8.65 3.32
C SER A 164 -13.84 8.91 4.62
N PHE A 165 -14.86 9.75 4.56
CA PHE A 165 -15.72 10.05 5.69
C PHE A 165 -16.72 8.92 5.96
N GLY A 166 -17.04 8.67 7.22
CA GLY A 166 -18.06 7.71 7.64
C GLY A 166 -19.48 8.19 7.34
N LYS A 167 -19.68 9.50 7.36
CA LYS A 167 -20.86 10.23 6.88
C LYS A 167 -20.39 11.29 5.89
N MET A 168 -21.24 11.70 4.95
CA MET A 168 -20.92 12.83 4.09
C MET A 168 -20.74 14.10 4.92
N VAL A 169 -19.79 14.92 4.51
CA VAL A 169 -19.45 16.19 5.20
C VAL A 169 -19.81 17.35 4.27
N GLU A 170 -20.47 18.37 4.80
CA GLU A 170 -20.94 19.54 4.04
C GLU A 170 -20.36 20.85 4.59
N ASP A 171 -19.85 20.82 5.81
CA ASP A 171 -19.35 21.99 6.51
C ASP A 171 -17.82 22.12 6.44
N ILE A 172 -17.35 23.39 6.41
CA ILE A 172 -15.93 23.73 6.30
C ILE A 172 -15.15 23.40 7.59
N ASP A 173 -15.79 23.41 8.74
CA ASP A 173 -15.12 23.20 10.02
C ASP A 173 -14.72 21.75 10.18
N THR A 174 -15.64 20.82 9.93
CA THR A 174 -15.34 19.37 9.89
C THR A 174 -14.28 19.04 8.82
N MET A 175 -14.35 19.70 7.64
CA MET A 175 -13.34 19.53 6.59
C MET A 175 -11.98 20.03 7.06
N SER A 176 -11.92 21.15 7.78
CA SER A 176 -10.70 21.73 8.33
C SER A 176 -10.06 20.82 9.39
N GLU A 177 -10.86 20.24 10.29
CA GLU A 177 -10.38 19.23 11.25
C GLU A 177 -9.73 18.03 10.55
N ALA A 178 -10.36 17.53 9.48
CA ALA A 178 -9.85 16.39 8.72
C ALA A 178 -8.56 16.75 7.99
N ILE A 179 -8.49 17.86 7.28
CA ILE A 179 -7.29 18.36 6.57
C ILE A 179 -6.15 18.60 7.56
N ALA A 180 -6.40 19.26 8.69
CA ALA A 180 -5.38 19.49 9.71
C ALA A 180 -4.82 18.18 10.27
N THR A 181 -5.69 17.18 10.44
CA THR A 181 -5.28 15.83 10.88
C THR A 181 -4.41 15.13 9.82
N HIS A 182 -4.76 15.23 8.54
CA HIS A 182 -3.98 14.64 7.45
C HIS A 182 -2.64 15.35 7.26
N ALA A 183 -2.62 16.67 7.29
CA ALA A 183 -1.43 17.52 7.21
C ALA A 183 -0.44 17.21 8.35
N SER A 184 -0.91 17.13 9.59
CA SER A 184 -0.11 16.78 10.76
C SER A 184 0.50 15.37 10.62
N THR A 185 -0.25 14.42 10.04
CA THR A 185 0.26 13.06 9.79
C THR A 185 1.32 13.06 8.69
N CYS A 186 1.17 13.88 7.64
CA CYS A 186 2.20 14.06 6.61
C CYS A 186 3.48 14.65 7.20
N ALA A 187 3.38 15.71 8.02
CA ALA A 187 4.50 16.32 8.71
C ALA A 187 5.29 15.33 9.56
N LYS A 188 4.60 14.49 10.35
CA LYS A 188 5.23 13.41 11.12
C LYS A 188 6.00 12.43 10.23
N LYS A 189 5.42 12.02 9.09
CA LYS A 189 6.08 11.09 8.16
C LYS A 189 7.31 11.71 7.50
N LEU A 190 7.29 13.02 7.19
CA LEU A 190 8.45 13.76 6.69
C LEU A 190 9.59 13.72 7.71
N ARG A 191 9.31 14.04 8.98
CA ARG A 191 10.31 13.99 10.05
C ARG A 191 10.88 12.58 10.26
N GLN A 192 10.04 11.54 10.16
CA GLN A 192 10.50 10.14 10.24
C GLN A 192 11.47 9.77 9.10
N GLN A 193 11.27 10.37 7.93
CA GLN A 193 12.15 10.21 6.76
C GLN A 193 13.32 11.20 6.75
N LYS A 194 13.40 12.14 7.71
CA LYS A 194 14.37 13.23 7.77
C LYS A 194 14.35 14.11 6.51
N SER A 195 13.16 14.43 6.04
CA SER A 195 12.94 15.19 4.80
C SER A 195 11.99 16.38 5.04
N TYR A 196 11.89 17.26 4.04
CA TYR A 196 11.13 18.49 4.08
C TYR A 196 10.20 18.59 2.87
N ALA A 197 9.03 19.19 3.05
CA ALA A 197 8.09 19.50 1.98
C ALA A 197 8.49 20.78 1.28
N MET A 198 8.54 20.78 -0.05
CA MET A 198 8.64 21.97 -0.89
C MET A 198 7.26 22.38 -1.42
N SER A 199 6.39 21.43 -1.64
CA SER A 199 5.01 21.67 -2.06
C SER A 199 4.05 20.66 -1.46
N LEU A 200 2.80 21.07 -1.29
CA LEU A 200 1.72 20.22 -0.86
C LEU A 200 0.46 20.43 -1.70
N MET A 201 -0.34 19.40 -1.83
CA MET A 201 -1.64 19.44 -2.48
C MET A 201 -2.72 19.08 -1.48
N ALA A 202 -3.72 19.96 -1.33
CA ALA A 202 -4.97 19.65 -0.65
C ALA A 202 -6.01 19.22 -1.69
N PHE A 203 -6.82 18.23 -1.38
CA PHE A 203 -7.90 17.79 -2.27
C PHE A 203 -9.15 17.40 -1.51
N ILE A 204 -10.29 17.59 -2.18
CA ILE A 204 -11.62 17.20 -1.72
C ILE A 204 -12.41 16.59 -2.87
N HIS A 205 -13.26 15.62 -2.58
CA HIS A 205 -14.18 15.08 -3.59
C HIS A 205 -15.43 14.45 -2.98
N THR A 206 -16.50 14.46 -3.77
CA THR A 206 -17.77 13.80 -3.52
C THR A 206 -17.67 12.28 -3.78
N ASN A 207 -18.75 11.55 -3.65
CA ASN A 207 -18.80 10.11 -3.92
C ASN A 207 -19.14 9.84 -5.40
N ASN A 208 -18.14 9.49 -6.20
CA ASN A 208 -18.29 9.21 -7.63
C ASN A 208 -19.24 8.04 -7.96
N PHE A 209 -19.54 7.18 -6.97
CA PHE A 209 -20.48 6.05 -7.14
C PHE A 209 -21.95 6.48 -6.97
N ARG A 210 -22.21 7.66 -6.44
CA ARG A 210 -23.54 8.23 -6.29
C ARG A 210 -23.85 9.14 -7.47
N LYS A 211 -24.53 8.59 -8.47
CA LYS A 211 -24.94 9.32 -9.68
C LYS A 211 -26.12 10.27 -9.43
N ASP A 212 -26.82 10.09 -8.33
CA ASP A 212 -27.99 10.87 -7.87
C ASP A 212 -27.64 12.19 -7.18
N SER A 213 -26.37 12.45 -6.97
CA SER A 213 -25.89 13.63 -6.24
C SER A 213 -24.93 14.48 -7.09
N PRO A 214 -24.93 15.80 -6.93
CA PRO A 214 -23.98 16.68 -7.61
C PRO A 214 -22.54 16.26 -7.34
N GLN A 215 -21.74 16.19 -8.42
CA GLN A 215 -20.35 15.76 -8.35
C GLN A 215 -19.42 16.97 -8.30
N TYR A 216 -18.44 16.90 -7.38
CA TYR A 216 -17.42 17.91 -7.24
C TYR A 216 -16.09 17.27 -6.88
N TRP A 217 -15.06 17.57 -7.65
CA TRP A 217 -13.69 17.14 -7.43
C TRP A 217 -12.74 18.29 -7.69
N ARG A 218 -12.00 18.71 -6.68
CA ARG A 218 -11.02 19.78 -6.78
C ARG A 218 -9.80 19.48 -5.93
N ASN A 219 -8.67 19.98 -6.40
CA ASN A 219 -7.42 20.02 -5.67
C ASN A 219 -6.73 21.37 -5.93
N THR A 220 -5.78 21.71 -5.07
CA THR A 220 -4.87 22.82 -5.25
C THR A 220 -3.49 22.45 -4.76
N VAL A 221 -2.47 22.86 -5.51
CA VAL A 221 -1.06 22.70 -5.13
C VAL A 221 -0.57 24.03 -4.58
N ILE A 222 0.15 23.97 -3.47
CA ILE A 222 0.72 25.14 -2.80
C ILE A 222 2.21 24.90 -2.67
N HIS A 223 3.01 25.80 -3.25
CA HIS A 223 4.45 25.84 -3.07
C HIS A 223 4.77 26.57 -1.77
N LEU A 224 5.61 25.95 -0.96
CA LEU A 224 6.02 26.51 0.33
C LEU A 224 7.20 27.47 0.10
N PRO A 225 7.24 28.64 0.74
CA PRO A 225 8.31 29.60 0.55
C PRO A 225 9.67 29.08 1.04
N ILE A 226 9.65 28.19 2.04
CA ILE A 226 10.82 27.52 2.60
C ILE A 226 10.48 26.04 2.78
N PRO A 227 11.36 25.12 2.39
CA PRO A 227 11.16 23.71 2.66
C PRO A 227 10.99 23.44 4.16
N THR A 228 9.90 22.77 4.56
CA THR A 228 9.57 22.57 5.96
C THR A 228 8.99 21.21 6.27
N ASN A 229 9.21 20.72 7.50
CA ASN A 229 8.51 19.58 8.07
C ASN A 229 7.78 19.97 9.38
N ASP A 230 7.67 21.28 9.64
CA ASP A 230 6.93 21.81 10.78
C ASP A 230 5.43 21.59 10.61
N THR A 231 4.82 20.97 11.63
CA THR A 231 3.40 20.63 11.60
C THR A 231 2.51 21.86 11.48
N LEU A 232 2.85 22.98 12.14
CA LEU A 232 2.03 24.19 12.13
C LEU A 232 2.02 24.83 10.75
N GLU A 233 3.19 24.89 10.08
CA GLU A 233 3.30 25.45 8.73
C GLU A 233 2.55 24.58 7.72
N ILE A 234 2.77 23.25 7.72
CA ILE A 234 2.11 22.33 6.79
C ILE A 234 0.57 22.38 6.99
N VAL A 235 0.09 22.46 8.24
CA VAL A 235 -1.33 22.60 8.53
C VAL A 235 -1.86 23.95 8.05
N HIS A 236 -1.13 25.05 8.28
CA HIS A 236 -1.51 26.38 7.84
C HIS A 236 -1.73 26.43 6.31
N TYR A 237 -0.76 25.97 5.55
CA TYR A 237 -0.86 25.95 4.09
C TYR A 237 -1.92 24.97 3.57
N ALA A 238 -2.08 23.82 4.21
CA ALA A 238 -3.14 22.88 3.84
C ALA A 238 -4.54 23.45 4.06
N LEU A 239 -4.76 24.20 5.15
CA LEU A 239 -6.00 24.89 5.43
C LEU A 239 -6.24 26.07 4.47
N ALA A 240 -5.19 26.81 4.11
CA ALA A 240 -5.28 27.85 3.08
C ALA A 240 -5.74 27.22 1.74
N GLY A 241 -5.14 26.08 1.35
CA GLY A 241 -5.58 25.35 0.17
C GLY A 241 -7.02 24.83 0.24
N LEU A 242 -7.45 24.32 1.40
CA LEU A 242 -8.85 23.92 1.57
C LEU A 242 -9.81 25.08 1.30
N LYS A 243 -9.52 26.26 1.84
CA LYS A 243 -10.37 27.45 1.66
C LYS A 243 -10.55 27.85 0.19
N THR A 244 -9.55 27.62 -0.65
CA THR A 244 -9.63 27.97 -2.09
C THR A 244 -10.47 26.99 -2.91
N ILE A 245 -10.57 25.73 -2.46
CA ILE A 245 -11.27 24.67 -3.21
C ILE A 245 -12.61 24.27 -2.60
N PHE A 246 -12.89 24.66 -1.36
CA PHE A 246 -14.16 24.33 -0.71
C PHE A 246 -15.32 25.08 -1.36
N MET A 247 -16.41 24.37 -1.63
CA MET A 247 -17.66 24.93 -2.12
C MET A 247 -18.82 24.39 -1.29
N GLN A 248 -19.64 25.28 -0.78
CA GLN A 248 -20.82 24.92 0.00
C GLN A 248 -21.88 24.25 -0.88
N GLY A 249 -22.69 23.36 -0.30
CA GLY A 249 -23.78 22.68 -0.99
C GLY A 249 -23.41 21.33 -1.61
N TYR A 250 -22.17 20.88 -1.46
CA TYR A 250 -21.75 19.55 -1.88
C TYR A 250 -21.55 18.59 -0.70
N GLN A 251 -21.84 17.31 -0.93
CA GLN A 251 -21.66 16.22 0.03
C GLN A 251 -20.30 15.55 -0.17
N TYR A 252 -19.30 15.98 0.58
CA TYR A 252 -17.95 15.47 0.45
C TYR A 252 -17.80 14.08 1.05
N LYS A 253 -17.19 13.18 0.29
CA LYS A 253 -16.91 11.78 0.69
C LYS A 253 -15.50 11.59 1.20
N LYS A 254 -14.53 12.35 0.66
CA LYS A 254 -13.11 12.15 0.98
C LYS A 254 -12.34 13.46 0.90
N THR A 255 -11.36 13.59 1.79
CA THR A 255 -10.35 14.64 1.74
C THR A 255 -8.97 14.08 2.06
N GLY A 256 -7.94 14.84 1.71
CA GLY A 256 -6.57 14.47 2.02
C GLY A 256 -5.55 15.55 1.68
N VAL A 257 -4.34 15.28 2.14
CA VAL A 257 -3.14 16.08 1.85
C VAL A 257 -2.09 15.18 1.23
N ILE A 258 -1.46 15.64 0.17
CA ILE A 258 -0.31 14.99 -0.47
C ILE A 258 0.85 15.97 -0.43
N ILE A 259 1.98 15.56 0.11
CA ILE A 259 3.25 16.24 -0.11
C ILE A 259 3.74 15.80 -1.48
N THR A 260 3.83 16.74 -2.42
CA THR A 260 4.08 16.46 -3.85
C THR A 260 5.55 16.54 -4.21
N GLU A 261 6.30 17.42 -3.52
CA GLU A 261 7.74 17.59 -3.71
C GLU A 261 8.43 17.52 -2.35
N ILE A 262 9.43 16.64 -2.25
CA ILE A 262 10.18 16.37 -1.02
C ILE A 262 11.66 16.60 -1.31
N THR A 263 12.36 17.25 -0.38
CA THR A 263 13.80 17.43 -0.37
C THR A 263 14.39 16.93 0.95
N ASP A 264 15.67 16.57 0.94
CA ASP A 264 16.46 16.18 2.11
C ASP A 264 17.18 17.36 2.78
N SER A 265 17.16 18.53 2.15
CA SER A 265 17.79 19.75 2.64
C SER A 265 16.81 20.89 2.79
N THR A 266 17.09 21.79 3.73
CA THR A 266 16.41 23.06 3.88
C THR A 266 17.42 24.19 3.86
N GLN A 267 17.12 25.24 3.08
CA GLN A 267 17.86 26.50 3.13
C GLN A 267 17.00 27.52 3.87
N LEU A 268 17.59 28.15 4.89
CA LEU A 268 16.94 29.24 5.61
C LEU A 268 16.81 30.45 4.67
N GLY A 269 15.60 30.99 4.59
CA GLY A 269 15.38 32.25 3.88
C GLY A 269 15.93 33.44 4.68
N LEU A 270 16.49 34.43 3.99
CA LEU A 270 16.96 35.67 4.61
C LEU A 270 15.93 36.41 5.47
N PHE A 271 14.65 36.18 5.20
CA PHE A 271 13.51 36.79 5.88
C PHE A 271 12.75 35.84 6.76
N ASP A 272 13.34 34.68 7.10
CA ASP A 272 12.70 33.72 8.00
C ASP A 272 12.74 34.23 9.44
N SER A 273 11.57 34.60 9.96
CA SER A 273 11.40 35.09 11.35
C SER A 273 11.12 33.99 12.36
N VAL A 274 11.05 32.73 11.89
CA VAL A 274 10.70 31.57 12.73
C VAL A 274 11.94 31.00 13.40
N ASP A 275 11.90 30.83 14.71
CA ASP A 275 12.90 30.09 15.45
C ASP A 275 12.79 28.59 15.13
N ARG A 276 13.52 28.16 14.09
CA ARG A 276 13.49 26.79 13.54
C ARG A 276 13.95 25.76 14.56
N GLU A 277 14.98 26.06 15.31
CA GLU A 277 15.51 25.13 16.32
C GLU A 277 14.51 24.87 17.45
N LYS A 278 13.88 25.92 17.95
CA LYS A 278 12.85 25.79 18.97
C LYS A 278 11.65 24.99 18.46
N ARG A 279 11.22 25.24 17.22
CA ARG A 279 10.14 24.52 16.55
C ARG A 279 10.47 23.05 16.37
N GLU A 280 11.66 22.73 15.92
CA GLU A 280 12.12 21.36 15.74
C GLU A 280 12.15 20.58 17.06
N ARG A 281 12.72 21.18 18.14
CA ARG A 281 12.71 20.58 19.48
C ARG A 281 11.29 20.31 19.98
N LEU A 282 10.36 21.24 19.75
CA LEU A 282 8.95 21.07 20.09
C LEU A 282 8.33 19.90 19.33
N GLN A 283 8.53 19.82 18.01
CA GLN A 283 7.98 18.75 17.17
C GLN A 283 8.53 17.38 17.55
N GLN A 284 9.84 17.29 17.83
CA GLN A 284 10.48 16.05 18.30
C GLN A 284 9.87 15.59 19.64
N THR A 285 9.62 16.53 20.56
CA THR A 285 9.00 16.23 21.85
C THR A 285 7.58 15.72 21.68
N ILE A 286 6.76 16.39 20.83
CA ILE A 286 5.39 15.95 20.51
C ILE A 286 5.40 14.57 19.85
N ASP A 287 6.30 14.34 18.90
CA ASP A 287 6.42 13.05 18.22
C ASP A 287 6.82 11.92 19.21
N LYS A 288 7.70 12.21 20.15
CA LYS A 288 8.11 11.26 21.22
C LYS A 288 6.94 10.90 22.15
N ILE A 289 6.15 11.90 22.57
CA ILE A 289 4.94 11.68 23.39
C ILE A 289 3.92 10.84 22.60
N ASN A 290 3.62 11.25 21.37
CA ASN A 290 2.67 10.57 20.50
C ASN A 290 3.15 9.21 19.97
N GLY A 291 4.43 8.89 20.10
CA GLY A 291 5.01 7.59 19.79
C GLY A 291 4.71 6.55 20.89
N LYS A 292 4.71 6.98 22.15
CA LYS A 292 4.38 6.13 23.31
C LYS A 292 2.86 5.97 23.48
N HIS A 293 2.13 7.06 23.28
CA HIS A 293 0.67 7.13 23.49
C HIS A 293 0.02 7.70 22.23
N SER A 294 -0.70 6.88 21.51
CA SER A 294 -1.29 7.27 20.23
C SER A 294 -2.09 8.57 20.31
N ARG A 295 -1.55 9.65 19.73
CA ARG A 295 -2.22 10.94 19.51
C ARG A 295 -2.66 11.67 20.79
N LEU A 296 -1.85 11.64 21.81
CA LEU A 296 -2.13 12.32 23.08
C LEU A 296 -2.10 13.87 22.90
N VAL A 297 -1.10 14.38 22.18
CA VAL A 297 -0.94 15.80 21.89
C VAL A 297 -1.39 16.10 20.45
N LYS A 298 -2.28 17.09 20.28
CA LYS A 298 -2.85 17.49 18.99
C LYS A 298 -2.92 19.01 18.91
N LEU A 299 -2.99 19.52 17.68
CA LEU A 299 -3.37 20.91 17.44
C LEU A 299 -4.88 21.08 17.70
N ALA A 300 -5.29 22.21 18.29
CA ALA A 300 -6.70 22.50 18.60
C ALA A 300 -7.61 22.36 17.36
N ILE A 301 -7.15 22.81 16.19
CA ILE A 301 -7.87 22.71 14.92
C ILE A 301 -8.19 21.25 14.48
N GLN A 302 -7.52 20.24 15.05
CA GLN A 302 -7.83 18.84 14.76
C GLN A 302 -9.07 18.31 15.49
N GLY A 303 -9.69 19.12 16.35
CA GLY A 303 -10.85 18.76 17.16
C GLY A 303 -10.62 17.62 18.14
N THR A 304 -11.58 17.38 19.01
CA THR A 304 -11.52 16.32 20.02
C THR A 304 -12.26 15.05 19.61
N GLY A 305 -13.36 15.18 18.86
CA GLY A 305 -14.33 14.10 18.62
C GLY A 305 -14.08 13.24 17.38
N ARG A 306 -13.56 13.80 16.30
CA ARG A 306 -13.42 13.14 14.98
C ARG A 306 -14.70 12.46 14.50
N ASN A 307 -15.82 13.14 14.53
CA ASN A 307 -17.14 12.64 14.11
C ASN A 307 -17.18 12.22 12.62
N TRP A 308 -16.21 12.65 11.84
CA TRP A 308 -16.04 12.33 10.43
C TRP A 308 -15.36 10.98 10.15
N LYS A 309 -14.86 10.24 11.18
CA LYS A 309 -14.22 8.93 10.99
C LYS A 309 -15.19 7.91 10.37
N LEU A 310 -14.61 6.92 9.69
CA LEU A 310 -15.33 5.72 9.29
C LEU A 310 -16.00 5.07 10.52
N LYS A 311 -17.24 4.64 10.36
CA LYS A 311 -17.94 3.89 11.40
C LYS A 311 -17.33 2.50 11.52
N GLN A 312 -16.81 2.17 12.68
CA GLN A 312 -16.25 0.87 13.03
C GLN A 312 -16.97 0.35 14.27
N LYS A 313 -18.22 -0.08 14.08
CA LYS A 313 -19.08 -0.51 15.21
C LYS A 313 -18.95 -2.01 15.54
N GLN A 314 -18.41 -2.80 14.61
CA GLN A 314 -18.29 -4.26 14.76
C GLN A 314 -16.82 -4.65 14.49
N LEU A 315 -15.95 -4.30 15.43
CA LEU A 315 -14.57 -4.76 15.42
C LEU A 315 -14.49 -6.08 16.18
N SER A 316 -13.76 -7.05 15.65
CA SER A 316 -13.33 -8.21 16.42
C SER A 316 -12.39 -7.78 17.55
N GLY A 317 -12.28 -8.60 18.59
CA GLY A 317 -11.26 -8.40 19.62
C GLY A 317 -9.84 -8.45 19.05
N HIS A 318 -8.92 -7.83 19.74
CA HIS A 318 -7.49 -7.80 19.37
C HIS A 318 -6.77 -9.04 19.90
N TYR A 319 -7.30 -10.24 19.60
CA TYR A 319 -6.88 -11.53 20.18
C TYR A 319 -5.37 -11.84 20.01
N THR A 320 -4.74 -11.27 18.99
CA THR A 320 -3.31 -11.52 18.69
C THR A 320 -2.38 -10.37 19.11
N THR A 321 -2.91 -9.23 19.52
CA THR A 321 -2.14 -8.02 19.81
C THR A 321 -2.42 -7.39 21.18
N ASP A 322 -3.47 -7.86 21.87
CA ASP A 322 -3.84 -7.42 23.21
C ASP A 322 -4.09 -8.63 24.10
N ILE A 323 -3.20 -8.90 25.03
CA ILE A 323 -3.27 -10.05 25.93
C ILE A 323 -4.54 -10.07 26.80
N ASN A 324 -5.11 -8.89 27.09
CA ASN A 324 -6.35 -8.79 27.88
C ASN A 324 -7.61 -9.16 27.10
N GLN A 325 -7.50 -9.28 25.77
CA GLN A 325 -8.61 -9.65 24.88
C GLN A 325 -8.50 -11.10 24.39
N ILE A 326 -7.52 -11.85 24.85
CA ILE A 326 -7.42 -13.28 24.55
C ILE A 326 -8.65 -14.01 25.10
N ILE A 327 -9.23 -14.89 24.28
CA ILE A 327 -10.37 -15.69 24.67
C ILE A 327 -9.93 -16.64 25.80
N SER A 328 -10.53 -16.49 26.98
CA SER A 328 -10.30 -17.40 28.09
C SER A 328 -11.09 -18.69 27.87
N ILE A 329 -10.40 -19.81 27.79
CA ILE A 329 -11.03 -21.15 27.73
C ILE A 329 -11.08 -21.71 29.16
N ASN A 330 -12.26 -22.10 29.59
CA ASN A 330 -12.42 -22.75 30.89
C ASN A 330 -12.04 -24.23 30.75
N CYS A 331 -10.89 -24.63 31.31
CA CYS A 331 -10.36 -25.98 31.18
C CYS A 331 -11.09 -27.05 32.01
N THR A 332 -12.18 -26.72 32.68
CA THR A 332 -12.96 -27.70 33.50
C THR A 332 -13.73 -28.72 32.66
N CYS A 333 -13.77 -28.57 31.32
CA CYS A 333 -14.41 -29.51 30.41
C CYS A 333 -13.47 -30.39 29.60
N LEU A 334 -12.20 -30.49 29.96
CA LEU A 334 -11.17 -31.22 29.18
C LEU A 334 -11.18 -32.73 29.32
N LEU A 335 -12.20 -33.32 29.93
CA LEU A 335 -12.26 -34.78 30.13
C LEU A 335 -13.04 -35.55 29.06
N TYR A 336 -13.27 -34.95 27.89
CA TYR A 336 -14.14 -35.59 26.89
C TYR A 336 -13.50 -35.89 25.52
N THR A 337 -12.21 -36.11 25.47
CA THR A 337 -11.54 -36.43 24.20
C THR A 337 -11.02 -37.85 24.09
N SER A 338 -11.33 -38.76 25.01
CA SER A 338 -10.75 -40.11 24.97
C SER A 338 -11.63 -41.18 24.31
N ASP A 339 -12.91 -40.98 24.12
CA ASP A 339 -13.82 -42.07 23.80
C ASP A 339 -14.23 -42.20 22.33
N ALA A 340 -13.66 -41.40 21.41
CA ALA A 340 -13.97 -41.53 19.99
C ALA A 340 -13.07 -42.55 19.24
N ALA A 341 -12.14 -43.21 19.92
CA ALA A 341 -11.20 -44.17 19.30
C ALA A 341 -11.52 -45.65 19.59
N ASP A 342 -12.47 -45.96 20.43
CA ASP A 342 -12.77 -47.35 20.87
C ASP A 342 -14.02 -47.97 20.24
N ASP A 343 -14.70 -47.26 19.31
CA ASP A 343 -15.82 -47.81 18.56
C ASP A 343 -15.49 -48.07 17.10
N THR A 344 -14.48 -48.96 16.86
CA THR A 344 -14.33 -49.67 15.58
C THR A 344 -14.01 -51.11 15.79
#